data_a55f8ff9ff6c978d5a26ac2033e8616a
#
_entry.id   a55f8ff9ff6c978d5a26ac2033e8616a
#
_cell.length_a   1.000
_cell.length_b   1.000
_cell.length_c   1.000
_cell.angle_alpha   90.00
_cell.angle_beta   90.00
_cell.angle_gamma   90.00
#
_symmetry.space_group_name_H-M   'P 1'
#
loop_
_entity.id
_entity.type
_entity.pdbx_description
1 polymer ?
#
loop_
_entity_poly.entity_id
_entity_poly.type
_entity_poly.pdbx_seq_one_letter_code
_entity_poly.pdbx_strand_id
1 'polypeptide(L)'
;MLLVESIDKVVAWLNENVCSQIQLKLPDDYKNDKEYAVEYVQPAAFPLYTPGKDRLPPNVRAPIPSVCVQLTEGNDDLLKRQRRLQLRLCLACWNHGEHGGEVLHPRKNEKAVGGYSYYRLTGEAAKTYTRNMEGWRDSFNFADLVLREIEGAEYIAGHRLVKEQGIKFGLFTEDGNIWDYYPYWHNWITFTLEAGVTAPTPREYENLL
;
A
#
# COMPACT_ATOMS: atom_id res chain seq x y z
N MET A 1 -2.96 16.18 20.86
CA MET A 1 -2.35 15.70 19.58
C MET A 1 -3.18 16.23 18.43
N LEU A 2 -2.55 16.84 17.43
CA LEU A 2 -3.20 17.39 16.24
C LEU A 2 -3.60 16.28 15.27
N LEU A 3 -4.68 16.47 14.49
CA LEU A 3 -5.15 15.48 13.50
C LEU A 3 -4.07 15.18 12.44
N VAL A 4 -3.40 16.21 11.96
CA VAL A 4 -2.32 16.07 10.96
C VAL A 4 -1.20 15.20 11.52
N GLU A 5 -0.75 15.49 12.73
CA GLU A 5 0.29 14.71 13.42
C GLU A 5 -0.09 13.22 13.57
N SER A 6 -1.38 12.94 13.84
CA SER A 6 -1.87 11.56 13.95
C SER A 6 -1.79 10.82 12.62
N ILE A 7 -2.18 11.47 11.52
CA ILE A 7 -2.10 10.89 10.18
C ILE A 7 -0.63 10.64 9.79
N ASP A 8 0.23 11.64 10.00
CA ASP A 8 1.66 11.53 9.67
C ASP A 8 2.35 10.40 10.43
N LYS A 9 2.03 10.25 11.72
CA LYS A 9 2.54 9.14 12.53
C LYS A 9 2.06 7.77 12.05
N VAL A 10 0.81 7.66 11.62
CA VAL A 10 0.28 6.40 11.04
C VAL A 10 0.94 6.09 9.71
N VAL A 11 1.15 7.10 8.87
CA VAL A 11 1.91 6.95 7.60
C VAL A 11 3.34 6.47 7.87
N ALA A 12 4.05 7.07 8.84
CA ALA A 12 5.38 6.64 9.22
C ALA A 12 5.38 5.19 9.73
N TRP A 13 4.44 4.84 10.61
CA TRP A 13 4.30 3.48 11.13
C TRP A 13 4.08 2.44 10.03
N LEU A 14 3.23 2.76 9.03
CA LEU A 14 2.99 1.87 7.89
C LEU A 14 4.25 1.69 7.03
N ASN A 15 5.01 2.75 6.79
CA ASN A 15 6.27 2.65 6.07
C ASN A 15 7.27 1.75 6.79
N GLU A 16 7.38 1.88 8.12
CA GLU A 16 8.33 1.12 8.93
C GLU A 16 7.90 -0.35 9.12
N ASN A 17 6.63 -0.59 9.41
CA ASN A 17 6.16 -1.91 9.88
C ASN A 17 5.47 -2.74 8.79
N VAL A 18 5.06 -2.14 7.69
CA VAL A 18 4.36 -2.82 6.60
C VAL A 18 5.15 -2.73 5.30
N CYS A 19 5.34 -1.51 4.78
CA CYS A 19 5.92 -1.30 3.46
C CYS A 19 7.35 -1.86 3.35
N SER A 20 8.12 -1.83 4.45
CA SER A 20 9.47 -2.39 4.50
C SER A 20 9.54 -3.90 4.37
N GLN A 21 8.44 -4.62 4.61
CA GLN A 21 8.40 -6.08 4.66
C GLN A 21 8.00 -6.75 3.34
N ILE A 22 7.53 -6.00 2.35
CA ILE A 22 7.00 -6.54 1.09
C ILE A 22 7.61 -5.82 -0.12
N GLN A 23 7.73 -6.56 -1.20
CA GLN A 23 8.05 -6.01 -2.51
C GLN A 23 6.98 -6.42 -3.50
N LEU A 24 6.46 -5.47 -4.26
CA LEU A 24 5.42 -5.65 -5.25
C LEU A 24 5.91 -5.18 -6.62
N LYS A 25 5.24 -5.61 -7.68
CA LYS A 25 5.64 -5.29 -9.05
C LYS A 25 5.57 -3.79 -9.32
N LEU A 26 6.61 -3.25 -9.92
CA LEU A 26 6.65 -1.88 -10.41
C LEU A 26 5.85 -1.79 -11.72
N PRO A 27 4.90 -0.84 -11.86
CA PRO A 27 4.20 -0.62 -13.11
C PRO A 27 5.15 -0.30 -14.27
N ASP A 28 4.84 -0.79 -15.48
CA ASP A 28 5.71 -0.67 -16.65
C ASP A 28 6.06 0.77 -17.01
N ASP A 29 5.14 1.71 -16.83
CA ASP A 29 5.33 3.15 -17.11
C ASP A 29 6.44 3.81 -16.28
N TYR A 30 6.89 3.13 -15.21
CA TYR A 30 7.90 3.64 -14.27
C TYR A 30 9.24 2.92 -14.37
N LYS A 31 9.38 1.97 -15.29
CA LYS A 31 10.65 1.28 -15.56
C LYS A 31 11.60 2.19 -16.30
N ASN A 32 12.87 2.07 -15.97
CA ASN A 32 13.94 2.83 -16.65
C ASN A 32 14.37 2.20 -17.96
N ASP A 33 14.14 0.90 -18.13
CA ASP A 33 14.54 0.14 -19.31
C ASP A 33 13.36 -0.23 -20.20
N LYS A 34 13.59 -0.19 -21.52
CA LYS A 34 12.62 -0.65 -22.52
C LYS A 34 12.54 -2.17 -22.61
N GLU A 35 13.41 -2.90 -21.91
CA GLU A 35 13.37 -4.35 -21.84
C GLU A 35 12.31 -4.78 -20.81
N TYR A 36 11.53 -5.78 -21.19
CA TYR A 36 10.45 -6.32 -20.36
C TYR A 36 11.01 -7.15 -19.19
N ALA A 37 11.58 -6.47 -18.22
CA ALA A 37 12.00 -7.06 -16.96
C ALA A 37 10.97 -6.74 -15.89
N VAL A 38 10.53 -7.76 -15.16
CA VAL A 38 9.69 -7.53 -13.95
C VAL A 38 10.59 -6.92 -12.89
N GLU A 39 10.31 -5.68 -12.53
CA GLU A 39 10.96 -5.02 -11.41
C GLU A 39 10.03 -5.02 -10.20
N TYR A 40 10.65 -5.10 -9.02
CA TYR A 40 9.94 -5.05 -7.74
C TYR A 40 10.36 -3.82 -6.95
N VAL A 41 9.43 -3.28 -6.20
CA VAL A 41 9.62 -2.07 -5.38
C VAL A 41 8.86 -2.21 -4.07
N GLN A 42 9.37 -1.61 -3.02
CA GLN A 42 8.63 -1.46 -1.77
C GLN A 42 7.44 -0.51 -1.99
N PRO A 43 6.25 -0.84 -1.47
CA PRO A 43 5.14 0.12 -1.40
C PRO A 43 5.54 1.35 -0.60
N ALA A 44 4.80 2.44 -0.80
CA ALA A 44 4.93 3.64 0.01
C ALA A 44 3.59 4.00 0.66
N ALA A 45 3.64 4.46 1.91
CA ALA A 45 2.46 4.99 2.58
C ALA A 45 2.37 6.51 2.36
N PHE A 46 1.15 6.99 2.09
CA PHE A 46 0.87 8.41 1.85
C PHE A 46 -0.31 8.89 2.70
N PRO A 47 -0.33 10.17 3.10
CA PRO A 47 -1.50 10.77 3.71
C PRO A 47 -2.57 11.06 2.65
N LEU A 48 -3.81 10.75 2.93
CA LEU A 48 -5.04 11.05 2.20
C LEU A 48 -5.16 10.44 0.79
N TYR A 49 -4.18 10.64 -0.08
CA TYR A 49 -4.23 10.17 -1.48
C TYR A 49 -2.84 9.85 -2.02
N THR A 50 -2.79 9.04 -3.06
CA THR A 50 -1.55 8.74 -3.77
C THR A 50 -1.12 9.95 -4.63
N PRO A 51 0.07 10.51 -4.42
CA PRO A 51 0.53 11.65 -5.21
C PRO A 51 0.79 11.26 -6.67
N GLY A 52 0.63 12.20 -7.58
CA GLY A 52 1.03 12.01 -8.97
C GLY A 52 2.56 11.86 -9.12
N LYS A 53 2.98 11.35 -10.28
CA LYS A 53 4.40 11.06 -10.59
C LYS A 53 5.34 12.22 -10.28
N ASP A 54 4.91 13.45 -10.60
CA ASP A 54 5.73 14.65 -10.44
C ASP A 54 5.84 15.17 -8.99
N ARG A 55 5.13 14.53 -8.06
CA ARG A 55 5.05 14.91 -6.65
C ARG A 55 5.45 13.81 -5.69
N LEU A 56 6.10 12.78 -6.20
CA LEU A 56 6.58 11.68 -5.37
C LEU A 56 7.76 12.13 -4.49
N PRO A 57 7.85 11.63 -3.26
CA PRO A 57 9.05 11.80 -2.45
C PRO A 57 10.29 11.23 -3.16
N PRO A 58 11.50 11.78 -2.90
CA PRO A 58 12.73 11.41 -3.63
C PRO A 58 13.06 9.91 -3.64
N ASN A 59 12.64 9.18 -2.61
CA ASN A 59 12.94 7.75 -2.45
C ASN A 59 11.82 6.83 -2.98
N VAL A 60 10.74 7.39 -3.53
CA VAL A 60 9.60 6.63 -4.04
C VAL A 60 9.63 6.63 -5.57
N ARG A 61 9.77 5.46 -6.16
CA ARG A 61 9.92 5.29 -7.61
C ARG A 61 8.59 5.44 -8.38
N ALA A 62 7.50 5.03 -7.76
CA ALA A 62 6.17 5.03 -8.39
C ALA A 62 5.06 5.32 -7.38
N PRO A 63 3.92 5.88 -7.80
CA PRO A 63 2.77 6.10 -6.92
C PRO A 63 2.09 4.79 -6.48
N ILE A 64 2.27 3.71 -7.23
CA ILE A 64 1.77 2.36 -6.96
C ILE A 64 2.95 1.39 -7.13
N PRO A 65 3.15 0.42 -6.19
CA PRO A 65 2.25 0.05 -5.08
C PRO A 65 2.28 1.04 -3.91
N SER A 66 1.12 1.20 -3.27
CA SER A 66 0.97 2.17 -2.17
C SER A 66 -0.14 1.83 -1.20
N VAL A 67 -0.10 2.49 -0.04
CA VAL A 67 -1.19 2.54 0.93
C VAL A 67 -1.47 3.99 1.33
N CYS A 68 -2.73 4.44 1.19
CA CYS A 68 -3.13 5.79 1.58
C CYS A 68 -3.91 5.75 2.88
N VAL A 69 -3.58 6.64 3.81
CA VAL A 69 -4.25 6.79 5.10
C VAL A 69 -5.30 7.88 5.00
N GLN A 70 -6.57 7.50 5.07
CA GLN A 70 -7.71 8.43 5.04
C GLN A 70 -8.38 8.47 6.41
N LEU A 71 -8.66 9.67 6.90
CA LEU A 71 -9.55 9.86 8.05
C LEU A 71 -10.98 9.90 7.51
N THR A 72 -11.80 8.89 7.84
CA THR A 72 -13.19 8.81 7.39
C THR A 72 -14.15 9.45 8.38
N GLU A 73 -13.84 9.35 9.68
CA GLU A 73 -14.65 9.90 10.74
C GLU A 73 -13.79 10.19 11.98
N GLY A 74 -14.13 11.23 12.72
CA GLY A 74 -13.52 11.55 13.99
C GLY A 74 -14.61 11.87 15.04
N ASN A 75 -14.38 11.45 16.28
CA ASN A 75 -15.26 11.73 17.41
C ASN A 75 -14.44 12.11 18.64
N ASP A 76 -14.80 13.24 19.27
CA ASP A 76 -14.21 13.70 20.53
C ASP A 76 -15.19 13.48 21.67
N ASP A 77 -14.87 12.57 22.60
CA ASP A 77 -15.56 12.45 23.88
C ASP A 77 -14.99 13.51 24.85
N LEU A 78 -15.71 14.62 24.98
CA LEU A 78 -15.28 15.76 25.79
C LEU A 78 -15.22 15.45 27.28
N LEU A 79 -16.04 14.50 27.75
CA LEU A 79 -16.07 14.10 29.15
C LEU A 79 -14.86 13.23 29.51
N LYS A 80 -14.53 12.28 28.64
CA LYS A 80 -13.39 11.38 28.83
C LYS A 80 -12.08 11.96 28.32
N ARG A 81 -12.13 13.08 27.62
CA ARG A 81 -10.98 13.67 26.93
C ARG A 81 -10.29 12.65 26.00
N GLN A 82 -11.08 11.92 25.24
CA GLN A 82 -10.64 10.91 24.32
C GLN A 82 -11.09 11.27 22.90
N ARG A 83 -10.21 11.06 21.95
CA ARG A 83 -10.49 11.23 20.52
C ARG A 83 -10.44 9.87 19.85
N ARG A 84 -11.47 9.53 19.11
CA ARG A 84 -11.50 8.36 18.23
C ARG A 84 -11.37 8.79 16.80
N LEU A 85 -10.51 8.11 16.07
CA LEU A 85 -10.23 8.34 14.65
C LEU A 85 -10.54 7.06 13.88
N GLN A 86 -11.56 7.08 13.07
CA GLN A 86 -11.82 6.00 12.13
C GLN A 86 -10.99 6.24 10.88
N LEU A 87 -10.05 5.34 10.64
CA LEU A 87 -9.14 5.38 9.51
C LEU A 87 -9.53 4.35 8.46
N ARG A 88 -9.35 4.73 7.22
CA ARG A 88 -9.39 3.83 6.07
C ARG A 88 -8.02 3.81 5.41
N LEU A 89 -7.49 2.63 5.24
CA LEU A 89 -6.34 2.39 4.39
C LEU A 89 -6.83 1.99 3.00
N CYS A 90 -6.37 2.70 1.98
CA CYS A 90 -6.63 2.36 0.59
C CYS A 90 -5.34 1.80 0.01
N LEU A 91 -5.33 0.50 -0.25
CA LEU A 91 -4.19 -0.22 -0.82
C LEU A 91 -4.34 -0.28 -2.33
N ALA A 92 -3.24 -0.04 -3.02
CA ALA A 92 -3.17 -0.17 -4.48
C ALA A 92 -1.91 -0.94 -4.87
N CYS A 93 -2.05 -1.90 -5.77
CA CYS A 93 -0.93 -2.56 -6.42
C CYS A 93 -1.19 -2.74 -7.91
N TRP A 94 -0.11 -3.01 -8.64
CA TRP A 94 -0.16 -3.28 -10.07
C TRP A 94 0.39 -4.68 -10.32
N ASN A 95 -0.38 -5.51 -10.98
CA ASN A 95 0.07 -6.80 -11.48
C ASN A 95 -0.89 -7.30 -12.57
N HIS A 96 -0.39 -7.43 -13.78
CA HIS A 96 -1.15 -7.94 -14.92
C HIS A 96 -1.23 -9.47 -14.98
N GLY A 97 -0.70 -10.16 -13.96
CA GLY A 97 -0.56 -11.61 -13.98
C GLY A 97 0.60 -12.04 -14.88
N GLU A 98 0.62 -13.33 -15.21
CA GLU A 98 1.62 -13.92 -16.10
C GLU A 98 0.99 -14.27 -17.44
N HIS A 99 1.51 -13.68 -18.49
CA HIS A 99 1.05 -13.92 -19.86
C HIS A 99 2.12 -14.67 -20.65
N GLY A 100 2.01 -15.97 -20.77
CA GLY A 100 2.77 -16.92 -21.56
C GLY A 100 3.91 -16.34 -22.41
N GLY A 101 4.01 -16.59 -23.69
CA GLY A 101 5.16 -16.25 -24.54
C GLY A 101 5.59 -14.77 -24.65
N GLU A 102 4.90 -13.85 -23.99
CA GLU A 102 5.25 -12.42 -23.95
C GLU A 102 6.15 -12.07 -22.74
N VAL A 103 6.16 -12.92 -21.72
CA VAL A 103 6.94 -12.70 -20.50
C VAL A 103 8.38 -13.15 -20.71
N LEU A 104 9.32 -12.27 -20.37
CA LEU A 104 10.74 -12.61 -20.35
C LEU A 104 11.10 -13.22 -18.99
N HIS A 105 11.65 -14.43 -19.04
CA HIS A 105 12.08 -15.15 -17.85
C HIS A 105 13.53 -14.82 -17.51
N PRO A 106 13.85 -14.42 -16.27
CA PRO A 106 15.21 -14.13 -15.87
C PRO A 106 16.03 -15.41 -15.76
N ARG A 107 17.27 -15.39 -16.26
CA ARG A 107 18.27 -16.43 -16.05
C ARG A 107 19.54 -15.80 -15.51
N LYS A 108 20.04 -16.34 -14.40
CA LYS A 108 21.30 -15.87 -13.82
C LYS A 108 22.42 -15.94 -14.87
N ASN A 109 23.10 -14.82 -15.11
CA ASN A 109 24.20 -14.70 -16.07
C ASN A 109 25.23 -13.71 -15.51
N GLU A 110 26.32 -14.24 -14.97
CA GLU A 110 27.40 -13.47 -14.34
C GLU A 110 28.11 -12.52 -15.31
N LYS A 111 27.99 -12.77 -16.62
CA LYS A 111 28.59 -11.92 -17.67
C LYS A 111 27.67 -10.79 -18.12
N ALA A 112 26.43 -10.79 -17.70
CA ALA A 112 25.48 -9.74 -18.09
C ALA A 112 25.51 -8.57 -17.09
N VAL A 113 25.29 -7.37 -17.60
CA VAL A 113 25.11 -6.18 -16.76
C VAL A 113 23.90 -6.42 -15.85
N GLY A 114 24.08 -6.32 -14.53
CA GLY A 114 23.03 -6.63 -13.56
C GLY A 114 22.91 -8.11 -13.19
N GLY A 115 23.76 -9.01 -13.70
CA GLY A 115 23.82 -10.41 -13.30
C GLY A 115 22.74 -11.32 -13.85
N TYR A 116 21.88 -10.83 -14.75
CA TYR A 116 20.78 -11.58 -15.37
C TYR A 116 20.71 -11.36 -16.88
N SER A 117 20.34 -12.41 -17.60
CA SER A 117 19.84 -12.34 -18.98
C SER A 117 18.40 -12.79 -19.03
N TYR A 118 17.64 -12.28 -20.01
CA TYR A 118 16.21 -12.57 -20.15
C TYR A 118 15.98 -13.35 -21.42
N TYR A 119 15.06 -14.29 -21.40
CA TYR A 119 14.72 -15.13 -22.55
C TYR A 119 13.22 -15.39 -22.60
N ARG A 120 12.72 -15.64 -23.79
CA ARG A 120 11.35 -16.10 -23.98
C ARG A 120 11.31 -17.63 -23.94
N LEU A 121 10.24 -18.17 -23.35
CA LEU A 121 9.99 -19.61 -23.46
C LEU A 121 9.66 -19.99 -24.91
N THR A 122 10.23 -21.08 -25.37
CA THR A 122 9.99 -21.62 -26.72
C THR A 122 9.76 -23.13 -26.65
N GLY A 123 9.19 -23.70 -27.71
CA GLY A 123 8.96 -25.16 -27.83
C GLY A 123 8.02 -25.69 -26.76
N GLU A 124 8.36 -26.83 -26.16
CA GLU A 124 7.53 -27.50 -25.16
C GLU A 124 7.38 -26.68 -23.87
N ALA A 125 8.42 -25.93 -23.47
CA ALA A 125 8.33 -25.06 -22.28
C ALA A 125 7.27 -23.97 -22.46
N ALA A 126 7.15 -23.39 -23.65
CA ALA A 126 6.09 -22.42 -23.94
C ALA A 126 4.70 -23.04 -23.95
N LYS A 127 4.58 -24.30 -24.34
CA LYS A 127 3.29 -25.03 -24.34
C LYS A 127 2.82 -25.41 -22.93
N THR A 128 3.76 -25.71 -22.03
CA THR A 128 3.46 -26.09 -20.64
C THR A 128 3.26 -24.86 -19.74
N TYR A 129 3.68 -23.68 -20.18
CA TYR A 129 3.50 -22.45 -19.42
C TYR A 129 2.02 -22.05 -19.36
N THR A 130 1.47 -22.03 -18.17
CA THR A 130 0.06 -21.65 -17.95
C THR A 130 -0.05 -20.13 -17.85
N ARG A 131 -0.79 -19.53 -18.76
CA ARG A 131 -1.19 -18.13 -18.64
C ARG A 131 -2.11 -17.98 -17.44
N ASN A 132 -1.91 -16.96 -16.64
CA ASN A 132 -2.80 -16.66 -15.53
C ASN A 132 -3.14 -15.17 -15.50
N MET A 133 -4.31 -14.86 -14.96
CA MET A 133 -4.79 -13.52 -14.69
C MET A 133 -4.80 -13.26 -13.16
N GLU A 134 -3.93 -13.93 -12.43
CA GLU A 134 -3.95 -13.98 -10.96
C GLU A 134 -3.22 -12.81 -10.30
N GLY A 135 -2.98 -11.72 -11.03
CA GLY A 135 -2.34 -10.52 -10.49
C GLY A 135 -3.02 -9.91 -9.26
N TRP A 136 -4.32 -10.16 -9.11
CA TRP A 136 -5.09 -9.76 -7.93
C TRP A 136 -4.58 -10.35 -6.62
N ARG A 137 -3.87 -11.50 -6.65
CA ARG A 137 -3.31 -12.14 -5.44
C ARG A 137 -2.32 -11.25 -4.72
N ASP A 138 -1.55 -10.44 -5.43
CA ASP A 138 -0.59 -9.51 -4.82
C ASP A 138 -1.31 -8.47 -3.94
N SER A 139 -2.48 -8.03 -4.36
CA SER A 139 -3.31 -7.09 -3.62
C SER A 139 -3.81 -7.70 -2.29
N PHE A 140 -4.22 -8.98 -2.32
CA PHE A 140 -4.63 -9.68 -1.10
C PHE A 140 -3.45 -10.02 -0.19
N ASN A 141 -2.31 -10.46 -0.73
CA ASN A 141 -1.09 -10.66 0.04
C ASN A 141 -0.64 -9.38 0.75
N PHE A 142 -0.79 -8.24 0.07
CA PHE A 142 -0.50 -6.95 0.69
C PHE A 142 -1.50 -6.60 1.78
N ALA A 143 -2.79 -6.84 1.56
CA ALA A 143 -3.83 -6.63 2.56
C ALA A 143 -3.63 -7.54 3.79
N ASP A 144 -3.32 -8.82 3.59
CA ASP A 144 -3.04 -9.78 4.67
C ASP A 144 -1.85 -9.34 5.53
N LEU A 145 -0.79 -8.82 4.91
CA LEU A 145 0.34 -8.27 5.64
C LEU A 145 -0.10 -7.08 6.51
N VAL A 146 -0.85 -6.14 5.95
CA VAL A 146 -1.37 -4.97 6.69
C VAL A 146 -2.25 -5.42 7.86
N LEU A 147 -3.18 -6.34 7.62
CA LEU A 147 -4.08 -6.90 8.65
C LEU A 147 -3.29 -7.53 9.78
N ARG A 148 -2.31 -8.38 9.46
CA ARG A 148 -1.44 -9.03 10.45
C ARG A 148 -0.72 -8.03 11.34
N GLU A 149 -0.15 -6.98 10.77
CA GLU A 149 0.57 -5.96 11.53
C GLU A 149 -0.37 -5.13 12.42
N ILE A 150 -1.57 -4.78 11.92
CA ILE A 150 -2.58 -4.08 12.71
C ILE A 150 -3.12 -4.97 13.85
N GLU A 151 -3.47 -6.23 13.57
CA GLU A 151 -4.03 -7.17 14.55
C GLU A 151 -3.03 -7.49 15.67
N GLY A 152 -1.75 -7.58 15.31
CA GLY A 152 -0.65 -7.81 16.26
C GLY A 152 -0.34 -6.60 17.14
N ALA A 153 -0.75 -5.39 16.74
CA ALA A 153 -0.47 -4.17 17.46
C ALA A 153 -1.50 -3.90 18.57
N GLU A 154 -1.03 -3.45 19.74
CA GLU A 154 -1.88 -2.83 20.76
C GLU A 154 -1.96 -1.31 20.55
N TYR A 155 -0.85 -0.74 20.10
CA TYR A 155 -0.71 0.68 19.77
C TYR A 155 -0.16 0.84 18.37
N ILE A 156 -0.80 1.68 17.58
CA ILE A 156 -0.35 2.10 16.24
C ILE A 156 0.00 3.57 16.31
N ALA A 157 1.27 3.89 16.05
CA ALA A 157 1.76 5.27 16.06
C ALA A 157 1.47 6.03 17.37
N GLY A 158 1.48 5.33 18.50
CA GLY A 158 1.17 5.89 19.82
C GLY A 158 -0.32 6.04 20.14
N HIS A 159 -1.22 5.56 19.28
CA HIS A 159 -2.67 5.51 19.50
C HIS A 159 -3.10 4.07 19.83
N ARG A 160 -4.01 3.91 20.76
CA ARG A 160 -4.55 2.60 21.10
C ARG A 160 -5.49 2.10 19.98
N LEU A 161 -5.29 0.87 19.55
CA LEU A 161 -6.24 0.21 18.63
C LEU A 161 -7.53 -0.14 19.38
N VAL A 162 -8.67 0.31 18.86
CA VAL A 162 -10.01 0.02 19.44
C VAL A 162 -10.49 -1.33 18.93
N LYS A 163 -10.00 -2.42 19.54
CA LYS A 163 -10.26 -3.81 19.10
C LYS A 163 -11.73 -4.18 19.14
N GLU A 164 -12.51 -3.56 20.04
CA GLU A 164 -13.93 -3.81 20.20
C GLU A 164 -14.78 -3.43 18.98
N GLN A 165 -14.28 -2.53 18.13
CA GLN A 165 -14.94 -2.16 16.88
C GLN A 165 -14.57 -3.07 15.69
N GLY A 166 -13.58 -3.92 15.89
CA GLY A 166 -13.07 -4.81 14.86
C GLY A 166 -12.36 -4.08 13.72
N ILE A 167 -11.87 -4.86 12.77
CA ILE A 167 -11.27 -4.39 11.52
C ILE A 167 -12.17 -4.83 10.37
N LYS A 168 -12.53 -3.91 9.48
CA LYS A 168 -13.31 -4.22 8.28
C LYS A 168 -12.42 -4.05 7.06
N PHE A 169 -12.58 -4.91 6.08
CA PHE A 169 -11.77 -4.88 4.86
C PHE A 169 -12.56 -5.43 3.66
N GLY A 170 -12.10 -5.11 2.45
CA GLY A 170 -12.71 -5.59 1.23
C GLY A 170 -12.13 -4.94 -0.02
N LEU A 171 -12.71 -5.29 -1.15
CA LEU A 171 -12.44 -4.65 -2.43
C LEU A 171 -13.27 -3.37 -2.58
N PHE A 172 -12.78 -2.42 -3.36
CA PHE A 172 -13.61 -1.29 -3.78
C PHE A 172 -14.69 -1.76 -4.74
N THR A 173 -15.92 -1.33 -4.46
CA THR A 173 -17.10 -1.68 -5.27
C THR A 173 -17.91 -0.43 -5.59
N GLU A 174 -18.53 -0.42 -6.75
CA GLU A 174 -19.53 0.55 -7.16
C GLU A 174 -20.79 -0.21 -7.59
N ASP A 175 -21.93 0.15 -7.05
CA ASP A 175 -23.23 -0.54 -7.27
C ASP A 175 -23.16 -2.07 -7.07
N GLY A 176 -22.34 -2.53 -6.12
CA GLY A 176 -22.12 -3.95 -5.84
C GLY A 176 -21.17 -4.67 -6.78
N ASN A 177 -20.63 -4.00 -7.79
CA ASN A 177 -19.62 -4.54 -8.69
C ASN A 177 -18.22 -4.12 -8.25
N ILE A 178 -17.24 -5.02 -8.39
CA ILE A 178 -15.84 -4.72 -8.14
C ILE A 178 -15.34 -3.73 -9.21
N TRP A 179 -14.61 -2.72 -8.78
CA TRP A 179 -13.95 -1.81 -9.72
C TRP A 179 -12.94 -2.57 -10.59
N ASP A 180 -13.17 -2.53 -11.89
CA ASP A 180 -12.28 -3.13 -12.88
C ASP A 180 -11.32 -2.09 -13.42
N TYR A 181 -10.18 -1.95 -12.75
CA TYR A 181 -9.05 -1.12 -13.20
C TYR A 181 -7.85 -1.98 -13.61
N TYR A 182 -8.12 -3.22 -14.07
CA TYR A 182 -7.05 -4.08 -14.53
C TYR A 182 -6.02 -3.31 -15.40
N PRO A 183 -4.73 -3.46 -15.13
CA PRO A 183 -4.07 -4.39 -14.18
C PRO A 183 -3.80 -3.81 -12.79
N TYR A 184 -4.53 -2.80 -12.37
CA TYR A 184 -4.46 -2.20 -11.03
C TYR A 184 -5.49 -2.82 -10.10
N TRP A 185 -5.07 -3.16 -8.89
CA TRP A 185 -5.89 -3.86 -7.90
C TRP A 185 -5.96 -3.03 -6.63
N HIS A 186 -7.17 -2.88 -6.10
CA HIS A 186 -7.43 -1.98 -4.98
C HIS A 186 -8.20 -2.69 -3.86
N ASN A 187 -7.72 -2.53 -2.63
CA ASN A 187 -8.37 -3.00 -1.40
C ASN A 187 -8.51 -1.85 -0.42
N TRP A 188 -9.41 -2.00 0.52
CA TRP A 188 -9.53 -1.10 1.66
C TRP A 188 -9.55 -1.87 2.97
N ILE A 189 -9.01 -1.25 4.04
CA ILE A 189 -9.05 -1.73 5.41
C ILE A 189 -9.48 -0.56 6.28
N THR A 190 -10.45 -0.76 7.19
CA THR A 190 -10.93 0.28 8.11
C THR A 190 -10.80 -0.21 9.54
N PHE A 191 -10.27 0.64 10.40
CA PHE A 191 -10.12 0.40 11.84
C PHE A 191 -10.20 1.72 12.61
N THR A 192 -10.32 1.62 13.92
CA THR A 192 -10.45 2.80 14.81
C THR A 192 -9.27 2.88 15.77
N LEU A 193 -8.70 4.06 15.85
CA LEU A 193 -7.67 4.43 16.83
C LEU A 193 -8.25 5.37 17.89
N GLU A 194 -7.73 5.28 19.11
CA GLU A 194 -8.09 6.16 20.22
C GLU A 194 -6.85 6.85 20.77
N ALA A 195 -6.94 8.16 20.90
CA ALA A 195 -5.88 9.00 21.45
C ALA A 195 -6.43 9.88 22.60
N GLY A 196 -5.60 10.16 23.59
CA GLY A 196 -5.92 11.19 24.58
C GLY A 196 -5.94 12.58 23.93
N VAL A 197 -6.95 13.38 24.23
CA VAL A 197 -7.00 14.78 23.81
C VAL A 197 -6.29 15.64 24.85
N THR A 198 -5.13 16.16 24.49
CA THR A 198 -4.52 17.28 25.21
C THR A 198 -5.11 18.57 24.64
N ALA A 199 -5.63 19.43 25.49
CA ALA A 199 -6.04 20.77 25.04
C ALA A 199 -4.81 21.45 24.40
N PRO A 200 -4.87 21.87 23.11
CA PRO A 200 -3.76 22.55 22.50
C PRO A 200 -3.51 23.85 23.21
N THR A 201 -2.26 24.16 23.48
CA THR A 201 -1.88 25.49 23.96
C THR A 201 -2.01 26.48 22.79
N PRO A 202 -2.41 27.74 23.04
CA PRO A 202 -2.57 28.74 21.99
C PRO A 202 -1.36 28.87 21.05
N ARG A 203 -0.14 28.59 21.54
CA ARG A 203 1.10 28.63 20.77
C ARG A 203 1.24 27.51 19.70
N GLU A 204 0.49 26.42 19.84
CA GLU A 204 0.57 25.31 18.87
C GLU A 204 -0.13 25.66 17.55
N TYR A 205 -1.04 26.61 17.54
CA TYR A 205 -1.72 27.09 16.32
C TYR A 205 -0.91 28.13 15.54
N GLU A 206 -0.04 28.89 16.21
CA GLU A 206 0.78 29.93 15.55
C GLU A 206 1.82 29.33 14.58
N ASN A 207 2.18 28.07 14.76
CA ASN A 207 3.16 27.38 13.91
C ASN A 207 2.54 26.63 12.72
N LEU A 208 1.21 26.68 12.54
CA LEU A 208 0.48 25.98 11.48
C LEU A 208 0.01 26.90 10.36
N LEU A 209 0.19 28.21 10.51
CA LEU A 209 -0.11 29.26 9.53
C LEU A 209 1.19 29.82 8.94
#